data_1f433e1552566bbff38d43c569ce7cb7
#
_entry.id   1f433e1552566bbff38d43c569ce7cb7
#
_cell.length_a   1.000
_cell.length_b   1.000
_cell.length_c   1.000
_cell.angle_alpha   90.00
_cell.angle_beta   90.00
_cell.angle_gamma   90.00
#
_symmetry.space_group_name_H-M   'P 1'
#
loop_
_entity.id
_entity.type
_entity.pdbx_description
1 polymer ?
#
loop_
_entity_poly.entity_id
_entity_poly.type
_entity_poly.pdbx_seq_one_letter_code
_entity_poly.pdbx_strand_id
1 'polypeptide(L)'
;MGKLILCEKPLAALPYYIENLSLNIYSAEELCYYIENNVYLLEQDFMDDELIEWIGKELHERKLAEKLLDIRKNNGTLSSFVTCILSKIGYTPPNRIAEIAQILKEMDGKSAFACAKIRADRYLQRGRYLNALSTYQALLASEDAAKEDAVLRGSLLHNMGCAYANLFLFVQAAQAFEKAYQVTGTKESLEQCLAAFRFAHDENGFYETANRYGVSAEEQECISGYLTKLSRDEDITAFEKEMDDAKQNGQTAKRLELLEQWKQEYRRNCRL
;
A
#
# COMPACT_ATOMS: atom_id res chain seq x y z
N MET A 1 9.50 -2.93 -12.05
CA MET A 1 9.88 -2.20 -13.29
C MET A 1 8.74 -1.25 -13.66
N GLY A 2 9.02 0.07 -13.74
CA GLY A 2 8.05 1.03 -14.23
C GLY A 2 7.73 0.76 -15.71
N LYS A 3 6.46 0.81 -16.09
CA LYS A 3 6.02 0.68 -17.47
C LYS A 3 6.24 2.02 -18.18
N LEU A 4 6.88 2.03 -19.34
CA LEU A 4 6.99 3.24 -20.16
C LEU A 4 5.61 3.62 -20.68
N ILE A 5 5.16 4.84 -20.40
CA ILE A 5 3.93 5.41 -20.94
C ILE A 5 4.32 6.27 -22.14
N LEU A 6 3.79 5.92 -23.29
CA LEU A 6 3.95 6.72 -24.51
C LEU A 6 2.77 7.68 -24.59
N CYS A 7 3.06 8.98 -24.54
CA CYS A 7 2.08 10.03 -24.70
C CYS A 7 1.99 10.40 -26.18
N GLU A 8 0.81 10.25 -26.76
CA GLU A 8 0.54 10.65 -28.17
C GLU A 8 0.14 12.13 -28.25
N LYS A 9 -0.37 12.67 -27.14
CA LYS A 9 -0.85 14.05 -27.03
C LYS A 9 0.17 14.94 -26.32
N PRO A 10 0.11 16.28 -26.53
CA PRO A 10 0.95 17.23 -25.83
C PRO A 10 0.80 17.11 -24.32
N LEU A 11 1.90 17.31 -23.59
CA LEU A 11 1.88 17.36 -22.13
C LEU A 11 1.23 18.67 -21.68
N ALA A 12 0.51 18.58 -20.56
CA ALA A 12 -0.04 19.73 -19.85
C ALA A 12 1.09 20.65 -19.35
N ALA A 13 0.90 21.95 -19.44
CA ALA A 13 1.83 22.93 -18.86
C ALA A 13 1.78 22.92 -17.33
N LEU A 14 0.58 22.77 -16.76
CA LEU A 14 0.36 22.61 -15.33
C LEU A 14 -0.16 21.20 -15.05
N PRO A 15 0.45 20.49 -14.08
CA PRO A 15 -0.02 19.14 -13.74
C PRO A 15 -1.32 19.16 -12.95
N TYR A 16 -2.10 18.08 -13.07
CA TYR A 16 -3.12 17.76 -12.09
C TYR A 16 -2.48 17.00 -10.92
N TYR A 17 -2.72 17.46 -9.70
CA TYR A 17 -2.12 16.88 -8.50
C TYR A 17 -3.07 15.90 -7.81
N ILE A 18 -2.64 14.67 -7.63
CA ILE A 18 -3.36 13.63 -6.90
C ILE A 18 -2.85 13.60 -5.45
N GLU A 19 -3.61 14.16 -4.52
CA GLU A 19 -3.23 14.31 -3.11
C GLU A 19 -2.92 12.97 -2.43
N ASN A 20 -3.80 11.98 -2.59
CA ASN A 20 -3.69 10.67 -1.94
C ASN A 20 -2.39 9.91 -2.22
N LEU A 21 -1.77 10.15 -3.36
CA LEU A 21 -0.51 9.51 -3.77
C LEU A 21 0.63 10.50 -3.95
N SER A 22 0.41 11.79 -3.71
CA SER A 22 1.39 12.87 -3.95
C SER A 22 1.97 12.78 -5.35
N LEU A 23 1.12 12.64 -6.36
CA LEU A 23 1.48 12.39 -7.75
C LEU A 23 1.04 13.53 -8.65
N ASN A 24 1.95 14.03 -9.49
CA ASN A 24 1.62 14.97 -10.56
C ASN A 24 1.36 14.20 -11.87
N ILE A 25 0.27 14.54 -12.56
CA ILE A 25 -0.14 13.99 -13.85
C ILE A 25 -0.06 15.09 -14.90
N TYR A 26 0.65 14.83 -15.98
CA TYR A 26 0.91 15.79 -17.08
C TYR A 26 0.25 15.40 -18.41
N SER A 27 -0.34 14.21 -18.52
CA SER A 27 -0.94 13.76 -19.78
C SER A 27 -2.24 12.99 -19.59
N ALA A 28 -3.01 12.88 -20.66
CA ALA A 28 -4.23 12.08 -20.70
C ALA A 28 -3.94 10.59 -20.48
N GLU A 29 -2.83 10.11 -21.02
CA GLU A 29 -2.40 8.72 -20.89
C GLU A 29 -1.95 8.40 -19.45
N GLU A 30 -1.25 9.33 -18.79
CA GLU A 30 -0.91 9.20 -17.37
C GLU A 30 -2.17 9.18 -16.48
N LEU A 31 -3.18 10.00 -16.81
CA LEU A 31 -4.47 9.95 -16.10
C LEU A 31 -5.14 8.58 -16.26
N CYS A 32 -5.17 8.03 -17.48
CA CYS A 32 -5.71 6.68 -17.71
C CYS A 32 -4.90 5.62 -16.95
N TYR A 33 -3.58 5.70 -17.00
CA TYR A 33 -2.71 4.79 -16.26
C TYR A 33 -2.94 4.88 -14.74
N TYR A 34 -3.10 6.10 -14.21
CA TYR A 34 -3.46 6.31 -12.81
C TYR A 34 -4.77 5.62 -12.46
N ILE A 35 -5.83 5.85 -13.23
CA ILE A 35 -7.15 5.25 -13.03
C ILE A 35 -7.05 3.71 -13.05
N GLU A 36 -6.41 3.13 -14.06
CA GLU A 36 -6.26 1.68 -14.21
C GLU A 36 -5.61 1.00 -13.01
N ASN A 37 -4.59 1.66 -12.45
CA ASN A 37 -3.80 1.10 -11.37
C ASN A 37 -4.34 1.45 -9.98
N ASN A 38 -5.28 2.40 -9.89
CA ASN A 38 -5.75 2.94 -8.61
C ASN A 38 -7.27 2.91 -8.47
N VAL A 39 -7.98 2.10 -9.25
CA VAL A 39 -9.45 2.07 -9.29
C VAL A 39 -10.09 1.99 -7.89
N TYR A 40 -9.49 1.25 -6.97
CA TYR A 40 -9.99 1.10 -5.60
C TYR A 40 -9.75 2.34 -4.71
N LEU A 41 -8.92 3.28 -5.15
CA LEU A 41 -8.64 4.53 -4.44
C LEU A 41 -9.50 5.70 -4.95
N LEU A 42 -10.25 5.50 -6.04
CA LEU A 42 -11.13 6.51 -6.57
C LEU A 42 -12.37 6.64 -5.68
N GLU A 43 -12.69 7.88 -5.32
CA GLU A 43 -13.87 8.27 -4.54
C GLU A 43 -14.74 9.24 -5.34
N GLN A 44 -15.90 9.63 -4.78
CA GLN A 44 -16.78 10.61 -5.42
C GLN A 44 -16.12 11.98 -5.58
N ASP A 45 -15.16 12.33 -4.71
CA ASP A 45 -14.36 13.54 -4.79
C ASP A 45 -13.44 13.60 -6.03
N PHE A 46 -13.12 12.44 -6.64
CA PHE A 46 -12.43 12.41 -7.94
C PHE A 46 -13.25 13.06 -9.07
N MET A 47 -14.56 13.21 -8.91
CA MET A 47 -15.45 13.90 -9.85
C MET A 47 -15.49 15.41 -9.56
N ASP A 48 -14.34 16.06 -9.39
CA ASP A 48 -14.25 17.46 -9.04
C ASP A 48 -14.23 18.42 -10.27
N ASP A 49 -14.45 19.71 -10.00
CA ASP A 49 -14.40 20.73 -11.03
C ASP A 49 -12.98 20.99 -11.50
N GLU A 50 -11.98 20.82 -10.64
CA GLU A 50 -10.58 21.04 -10.94
C GLU A 50 -10.06 20.05 -11.97
N LEU A 51 -10.38 18.77 -11.82
CA LEU A 51 -10.05 17.73 -12.82
C LEU A 51 -10.73 18.02 -14.16
N ILE A 52 -12.02 18.39 -14.15
CA ILE A 52 -12.78 18.69 -15.38
C ILE A 52 -12.17 19.91 -16.09
N GLU A 53 -11.84 20.94 -15.34
CA GLU A 53 -11.22 22.17 -15.88
C GLU A 53 -9.83 21.88 -16.44
N TRP A 54 -9.00 21.09 -15.73
CA TRP A 54 -7.69 20.68 -16.18
C TRP A 54 -7.75 19.88 -17.49
N ILE A 55 -8.68 18.92 -17.59
CA ILE A 55 -8.91 18.16 -18.83
C ILE A 55 -9.28 19.10 -19.99
N GLY A 56 -10.12 20.08 -19.74
CA GLY A 56 -10.57 21.02 -20.77
C GLY A 56 -9.52 22.04 -21.20
N LYS A 57 -8.74 22.56 -20.25
CA LYS A 57 -7.78 23.66 -20.47
C LYS A 57 -6.39 23.13 -20.84
N GLU A 58 -5.84 22.26 -19.97
CA GLU A 58 -4.46 21.81 -20.09
C GLU A 58 -4.31 20.67 -21.12
N LEU A 59 -5.24 19.71 -21.12
CA LEU A 59 -5.22 18.63 -22.12
C LEU A 59 -5.92 19.01 -23.44
N HIS A 60 -6.54 20.19 -23.52
CA HIS A 60 -7.30 20.67 -24.69
C HIS A 60 -8.47 19.77 -25.10
N GLU A 61 -8.98 18.92 -24.19
CA GLU A 61 -10.08 17.98 -24.41
C GLU A 61 -11.45 18.57 -24.03
N ARG A 62 -11.81 19.73 -24.63
CA ARG A 62 -13.05 20.50 -24.30
C ARG A 62 -14.31 19.64 -24.38
N LYS A 63 -14.45 18.81 -25.44
CA LYS A 63 -15.64 17.95 -25.60
C LYS A 63 -15.73 16.87 -24.53
N LEU A 64 -14.61 16.40 -24.00
CA LEU A 64 -14.59 15.49 -22.86
C LEU A 64 -15.01 16.22 -21.60
N ALA A 65 -14.42 17.38 -21.32
CA ALA A 65 -14.75 18.19 -20.15
C ALA A 65 -16.26 18.56 -20.10
N GLU A 66 -16.88 18.96 -21.22
CA GLU A 66 -18.31 19.21 -21.32
C GLU A 66 -19.14 17.98 -20.92
N LYS A 67 -18.80 16.79 -21.43
CA LYS A 67 -19.48 15.53 -21.06
C LYS A 67 -19.33 15.17 -19.59
N LEU A 68 -18.13 15.34 -19.03
CA LEU A 68 -17.89 15.08 -17.61
C LEU A 68 -18.69 16.01 -16.73
N LEU A 69 -18.79 17.29 -17.13
CA LEU A 69 -19.62 18.28 -16.44
C LEU A 69 -21.11 17.90 -16.50
N ASP A 70 -21.59 17.40 -17.64
CA ASP A 70 -22.97 16.93 -17.80
C ASP A 70 -23.25 15.70 -16.92
N ILE A 71 -22.31 14.73 -16.87
CA ILE A 71 -22.42 13.55 -15.98
C ILE A 71 -22.55 14.01 -14.54
N ARG A 72 -21.70 14.93 -14.10
CA ARG A 72 -21.70 15.44 -12.72
C ARG A 72 -22.99 16.21 -12.39
N LYS A 73 -23.44 17.12 -13.25
CA LYS A 73 -24.69 17.90 -13.07
C LYS A 73 -25.93 17.01 -13.00
N ASN A 74 -25.92 15.89 -13.69
CA ASN A 74 -27.03 14.93 -13.69
C ASN A 74 -26.90 13.85 -12.61
N ASN A 75 -26.07 14.05 -11.57
CA ASN A 75 -25.80 13.09 -10.51
C ASN A 75 -25.36 11.71 -11.06
N GLY A 76 -24.54 11.71 -12.08
CA GLY A 76 -23.96 10.50 -12.64
C GLY A 76 -23.03 9.79 -11.65
N THR A 77 -22.82 8.49 -11.86
CA THR A 77 -21.97 7.67 -10.98
C THR A 77 -20.49 7.87 -11.28
N LEU A 78 -19.63 7.59 -10.30
CA LEU A 78 -18.17 7.56 -10.49
C LEU A 78 -17.79 6.60 -11.64
N SER A 79 -18.49 5.46 -11.75
CA SER A 79 -18.29 4.51 -12.84
C SER A 79 -18.55 5.15 -14.22
N SER A 80 -19.63 5.94 -14.37
CA SER A 80 -19.95 6.62 -15.64
C SER A 80 -18.93 7.72 -15.98
N PHE A 81 -18.46 8.45 -14.98
CA PHE A 81 -17.45 9.50 -15.13
C PHE A 81 -16.10 8.92 -15.58
N VAL A 82 -15.61 7.92 -14.86
CA VAL A 82 -14.33 7.25 -15.13
C VAL A 82 -14.34 6.55 -16.50
N THR A 83 -15.41 5.82 -16.82
CA THR A 83 -15.52 5.14 -18.12
C THR A 83 -15.61 6.13 -19.30
N CYS A 84 -16.21 7.30 -19.07
CA CYS A 84 -16.21 8.38 -20.08
C CYS A 84 -14.78 8.87 -20.35
N ILE A 85 -13.96 9.10 -19.32
CA ILE A 85 -12.54 9.50 -19.49
C ILE A 85 -11.79 8.43 -20.29
N LEU A 86 -11.79 7.19 -19.79
CA LEU A 86 -11.03 6.09 -20.39
C LEU A 86 -11.41 5.82 -21.85
N SER A 87 -12.72 5.84 -22.16
CA SER A 87 -13.22 5.59 -23.51
C SER A 87 -12.91 6.72 -24.47
N LYS A 88 -12.84 7.98 -24.01
CA LYS A 88 -12.58 9.14 -24.86
C LYS A 88 -11.11 9.34 -25.16
N ILE A 89 -10.25 9.06 -24.20
CA ILE A 89 -8.80 9.15 -24.39
C ILE A 89 -8.30 8.00 -25.27
N GLY A 90 -8.89 6.80 -25.10
CA GLY A 90 -8.59 5.63 -25.95
C GLY A 90 -7.27 4.90 -25.61
N TYR A 91 -6.61 5.26 -24.51
CA TYR A 91 -5.38 4.61 -24.06
C TYR A 91 -5.67 3.21 -23.46
N THR A 92 -6.79 3.08 -22.76
CA THR A 92 -7.19 1.87 -22.04
C THR A 92 -7.97 0.92 -22.95
N PRO A 93 -7.61 -0.37 -23.05
CA PRO A 93 -8.36 -1.34 -23.84
C PRO A 93 -9.80 -1.52 -23.36
N PRO A 94 -10.78 -1.78 -24.27
CA PRO A 94 -12.21 -1.89 -23.91
C PRO A 94 -12.53 -2.93 -22.85
N ASN A 95 -11.86 -4.10 -22.85
CA ASN A 95 -12.01 -5.11 -21.84
C ASN A 95 -11.60 -4.61 -20.44
N ARG A 96 -10.51 -3.83 -20.36
CA ARG A 96 -10.06 -3.25 -19.10
C ARG A 96 -11.00 -2.16 -18.60
N ILE A 97 -11.60 -1.37 -19.52
CA ILE A 97 -12.63 -0.38 -19.15
C ILE A 97 -13.84 -1.09 -18.53
N ALA A 98 -14.28 -2.21 -19.09
CA ALA A 98 -15.40 -2.99 -18.55
C ALA A 98 -15.10 -3.56 -17.15
N GLU A 99 -13.87 -4.06 -16.92
CA GLU A 99 -13.43 -4.51 -15.59
C GLU A 99 -13.44 -3.37 -14.56
N ILE A 100 -12.92 -2.20 -14.93
CA ILE A 100 -12.91 -1.01 -14.05
C ILE A 100 -14.35 -0.58 -13.72
N ALA A 101 -15.22 -0.54 -14.71
CA ALA A 101 -16.63 -0.23 -14.50
C ALA A 101 -17.32 -1.19 -13.51
N GLN A 102 -17.01 -2.49 -13.62
CA GLN A 102 -17.54 -3.49 -12.72
C GLN A 102 -17.02 -3.31 -11.28
N ILE A 103 -15.72 -3.06 -11.10
CA ILE A 103 -15.13 -2.79 -9.79
C ILE A 103 -15.79 -1.58 -9.13
N LEU A 104 -15.95 -0.48 -9.85
CA LEU A 104 -16.58 0.74 -9.31
C LEU A 104 -18.05 0.51 -8.93
N LYS A 105 -18.81 -0.25 -9.72
CA LYS A 105 -20.18 -0.63 -9.36
C LYS A 105 -20.25 -1.52 -8.12
N GLU A 106 -19.31 -2.46 -7.97
CA GLU A 106 -19.23 -3.30 -6.77
C GLU A 106 -18.88 -2.52 -5.53
N MET A 107 -18.09 -1.45 -5.66
CA MET A 107 -17.79 -0.54 -4.54
C MET A 107 -18.99 0.32 -4.17
N ASP A 108 -19.76 0.81 -5.13
CA ASP A 108 -20.99 1.60 -4.88
C ASP A 108 -22.02 0.83 -4.03
N GLY A 109 -22.05 -0.51 -4.12
CA GLY A 109 -22.93 -1.37 -3.32
C GLY A 109 -22.45 -1.67 -1.90
N LYS A 110 -21.25 -1.20 -1.50
CA LYS A 110 -20.65 -1.48 -0.18
C LYS A 110 -20.87 -0.32 0.79
N SER A 111 -20.83 -0.63 2.10
CA SER A 111 -20.80 0.42 3.13
C SER A 111 -19.56 1.29 3.00
N ALA A 112 -19.63 2.54 3.47
CA ALA A 112 -18.49 3.45 3.50
C ALA A 112 -17.31 2.84 4.28
N PHE A 113 -17.60 2.11 5.36
CA PHE A 113 -16.62 1.37 6.15
C PHE A 113 -15.89 0.32 5.32
N ALA A 114 -16.64 -0.53 4.59
CA ALA A 114 -16.06 -1.57 3.75
C ALA A 114 -15.21 -0.99 2.60
N CYS A 115 -15.66 0.10 1.99
CA CYS A 115 -14.89 0.81 0.97
C CYS A 115 -13.59 1.40 1.54
N ALA A 116 -13.64 2.04 2.69
CA ALA A 116 -12.46 2.59 3.35
C ALA A 116 -11.45 1.49 3.74
N LYS A 117 -11.94 0.31 4.19
CA LYS A 117 -11.06 -0.86 4.43
C LYS A 117 -10.37 -1.31 3.15
N ILE A 118 -11.10 -1.48 2.05
CA ILE A 118 -10.52 -1.88 0.77
C ILE A 118 -9.42 -0.89 0.33
N ARG A 119 -9.63 0.41 0.51
CA ARG A 119 -8.61 1.44 0.21
C ARG A 119 -7.38 1.31 1.09
N ALA A 120 -7.56 1.14 2.39
CA ALA A 120 -6.46 0.95 3.33
C ALA A 120 -5.63 -0.29 2.98
N ASP A 121 -6.29 -1.40 2.63
CA ASP A 121 -5.63 -2.63 2.17
C ASP A 121 -4.82 -2.38 0.88
N ARG A 122 -5.32 -1.54 -0.03
CA ARG A 122 -4.59 -1.15 -1.25
C ARG A 122 -3.41 -0.24 -0.96
N TYR A 123 -3.52 0.70 -0.01
CA TYR A 123 -2.37 1.46 0.46
C TYR A 123 -1.29 0.55 1.03
N LEU A 124 -1.66 -0.43 1.87
CA LEU A 124 -0.75 -1.41 2.44
C LEU A 124 -0.01 -2.20 1.34
N GLN A 125 -0.74 -2.75 0.36
CA GLN A 125 -0.19 -3.51 -0.76
C GLN A 125 0.77 -2.70 -1.64
N ARG A 126 0.62 -1.38 -1.67
CA ARG A 126 1.46 -0.45 -2.45
C ARG A 126 2.60 0.16 -1.65
N GLY A 127 2.83 -0.30 -0.44
CA GLY A 127 3.88 0.23 0.43
C GLY A 127 3.59 1.62 1.01
N ARG A 128 2.34 2.14 0.86
CA ARG A 128 1.91 3.41 1.44
C ARG A 128 1.45 3.20 2.89
N TYR A 129 2.38 2.73 3.72
CA TYR A 129 2.08 2.25 5.07
C TYR A 129 1.47 3.31 5.98
N LEU A 130 1.92 4.56 5.90
CA LEU A 130 1.36 5.66 6.72
C LEU A 130 -0.09 5.96 6.35
N ASN A 131 -0.42 5.99 5.05
CA ASN A 131 -1.80 6.18 4.58
C ASN A 131 -2.69 5.01 5.03
N ALA A 132 -2.19 3.77 4.92
CA ALA A 132 -2.89 2.59 5.40
C ALA A 132 -3.17 2.69 6.91
N LEU A 133 -2.16 3.00 7.73
CA LEU A 133 -2.28 3.15 9.18
C LEU A 133 -3.30 4.22 9.57
N SER A 134 -3.22 5.41 8.96
CA SER A 134 -4.16 6.50 9.23
C SER A 134 -5.60 6.07 8.95
N THR A 135 -5.83 5.37 7.82
CA THR A 135 -7.17 4.89 7.46
C THR A 135 -7.65 3.78 8.41
N TYR A 136 -6.80 2.79 8.75
CA TYR A 136 -7.17 1.74 9.71
C TYR A 136 -7.48 2.30 11.08
N GLN A 137 -6.69 3.26 11.57
CA GLN A 137 -6.93 3.92 12.86
C GLN A 137 -8.26 4.68 12.86
N ALA A 138 -8.56 5.43 11.81
CA ALA A 138 -9.82 6.15 11.67
C ALA A 138 -11.01 5.18 11.65
N LEU A 139 -10.90 4.05 10.92
CA LEU A 139 -11.92 3.01 10.90
C LEU A 139 -12.16 2.40 12.28
N LEU A 140 -11.10 2.04 12.99
CA LEU A 140 -11.20 1.46 14.34
C LEU A 140 -11.76 2.43 15.38
N ALA A 141 -11.55 3.74 15.19
CA ALA A 141 -12.08 4.79 16.06
C ALA A 141 -13.53 5.17 15.73
N SER A 142 -14.06 4.74 14.59
CA SER A 142 -15.43 5.07 14.17
C SER A 142 -16.48 4.31 14.97
N GLU A 143 -17.66 4.91 15.13
CA GLU A 143 -18.82 4.23 15.77
C GLU A 143 -19.27 3.00 14.98
N ASP A 144 -19.01 2.96 13.67
CA ASP A 144 -19.36 1.83 12.82
C ASP A 144 -18.49 0.60 13.08
N ALA A 145 -17.26 0.77 13.57
CA ALA A 145 -16.38 -0.34 13.93
C ALA A 145 -17.02 -1.31 14.97
N ALA A 146 -17.83 -0.77 15.88
CA ALA A 146 -18.52 -1.59 16.89
C ALA A 146 -19.67 -2.42 16.30
N LYS A 147 -20.19 -2.03 15.15
CA LYS A 147 -21.29 -2.71 14.45
C LYS A 147 -20.78 -3.81 13.50
N GLU A 148 -19.50 -3.76 13.14
CA GLU A 148 -18.87 -4.73 12.25
C GLU A 148 -18.55 -6.04 12.97
N ASP A 149 -18.48 -7.12 12.22
CA ASP A 149 -18.19 -8.43 12.78
C ASP A 149 -16.74 -8.54 13.30
N ALA A 150 -16.50 -9.53 14.17
CA ALA A 150 -15.19 -9.76 14.77
C ALA A 150 -14.11 -10.08 13.73
N VAL A 151 -14.48 -10.76 12.63
CA VAL A 151 -13.53 -11.13 11.55
C VAL A 151 -13.03 -9.90 10.83
N LEU A 152 -13.94 -8.99 10.49
CA LEU A 152 -13.57 -7.73 9.81
C LEU A 152 -12.70 -6.85 10.71
N ARG A 153 -13.08 -6.67 11.98
CA ARG A 153 -12.26 -5.92 12.96
C ARG A 153 -10.90 -6.55 13.18
N GLY A 154 -10.83 -7.87 13.30
CA GLY A 154 -9.58 -8.58 13.44
C GLY A 154 -8.67 -8.45 12.23
N SER A 155 -9.24 -8.48 11.01
CA SER A 155 -8.46 -8.25 9.79
C SER A 155 -7.91 -6.83 9.67
N LEU A 156 -8.63 -5.81 10.16
CA LEU A 156 -8.12 -4.44 10.26
C LEU A 156 -6.90 -4.36 11.18
N LEU A 157 -7.02 -4.96 12.37
CA LEU A 157 -5.93 -4.98 13.36
C LEU A 157 -4.71 -5.75 12.84
N HIS A 158 -4.93 -6.89 12.18
CA HIS A 158 -3.85 -7.68 11.57
C HIS A 158 -3.12 -6.87 10.49
N ASN A 159 -3.86 -6.26 9.55
CA ASN A 159 -3.27 -5.46 8.48
C ASN A 159 -2.57 -4.21 9.01
N MET A 160 -3.07 -3.62 10.11
CA MET A 160 -2.38 -2.55 10.82
C MET A 160 -1.04 -3.03 11.41
N GLY A 161 -1.00 -4.24 11.96
CA GLY A 161 0.23 -4.90 12.40
C GLY A 161 1.23 -5.07 11.26
N CYS A 162 0.76 -5.53 10.09
CA CYS A 162 1.59 -5.62 8.88
C CYS A 162 2.16 -4.26 8.45
N ALA A 163 1.36 -3.19 8.51
CA ALA A 163 1.82 -1.85 8.18
C ALA A 163 2.89 -1.35 9.15
N TYR A 164 2.71 -1.57 10.46
CA TYR A 164 3.72 -1.24 11.47
C TYR A 164 5.00 -2.04 11.27
N ALA A 165 4.91 -3.35 11.01
CA ALA A 165 6.07 -4.20 10.77
C ALA A 165 6.90 -3.72 9.57
N ASN A 166 6.24 -3.34 8.47
CA ASN A 166 6.91 -2.79 7.29
C ASN A 166 7.56 -1.40 7.52
N LEU A 167 7.14 -0.69 8.56
CA LEU A 167 7.78 0.56 9.03
C LEU A 167 8.85 0.29 10.11
N PHE A 168 9.18 -0.97 10.37
CA PHE A 168 10.09 -1.39 11.44
C PHE A 168 9.65 -0.99 12.86
N LEU A 169 8.36 -0.70 13.05
CA LEU A 169 7.74 -0.38 14.34
C LEU A 169 7.25 -1.67 15.01
N PHE A 170 8.18 -2.56 15.34
CA PHE A 170 7.87 -3.93 15.72
C PHE A 170 7.09 -4.07 17.04
N VAL A 171 7.29 -3.17 18.01
CA VAL A 171 6.51 -3.17 19.25
C VAL A 171 5.04 -2.87 18.97
N GLN A 172 4.77 -1.86 18.14
CA GLN A 172 3.41 -1.50 17.71
C GLN A 172 2.78 -2.61 16.85
N ALA A 173 3.60 -3.26 16.00
CA ALA A 173 3.15 -4.40 15.21
C ALA A 173 2.71 -5.56 16.12
N ALA A 174 3.51 -5.93 17.12
CA ALA A 174 3.17 -6.98 18.09
C ALA A 174 1.85 -6.68 18.82
N GLN A 175 1.67 -5.45 19.28
CA GLN A 175 0.44 -5.03 19.96
C GLN A 175 -0.79 -5.11 19.05
N ALA A 176 -0.65 -4.75 17.77
CA ALA A 176 -1.73 -4.81 16.80
C ALA A 176 -2.10 -6.27 16.47
N PHE A 177 -1.11 -7.13 16.24
CA PHE A 177 -1.32 -8.56 16.03
C PHE A 177 -1.91 -9.28 17.25
N GLU A 178 -1.48 -8.93 18.45
CA GLU A 178 -2.06 -9.48 19.67
C GLU A 178 -3.55 -9.14 19.80
N LYS A 179 -3.92 -7.86 19.55
CA LYS A 179 -5.32 -7.44 19.53
C LYS A 179 -6.11 -8.17 18.45
N ALA A 180 -5.52 -8.38 17.25
CA ALA A 180 -6.17 -9.15 16.19
C ALA A 180 -6.46 -10.59 16.66
N TYR A 181 -5.50 -11.25 17.29
CA TYR A 181 -5.66 -12.57 17.86
C TYR A 181 -6.74 -12.63 18.94
N GLN A 182 -6.76 -11.66 19.86
CA GLN A 182 -7.79 -11.57 20.91
C GLN A 182 -9.21 -11.45 20.33
N VAL A 183 -9.36 -10.82 19.17
CA VAL A 183 -10.67 -10.65 18.51
C VAL A 183 -11.09 -11.88 17.72
N THR A 184 -10.16 -12.55 17.04
CA THR A 184 -10.47 -13.60 16.05
C THR A 184 -10.02 -15.00 16.46
N GLY A 185 -9.05 -15.13 17.37
CA GLY A 185 -8.39 -16.41 17.68
C GLY A 185 -7.52 -16.94 16.53
N THR A 186 -7.21 -16.13 15.51
CA THR A 186 -6.48 -16.58 14.33
C THR A 186 -5.01 -16.84 14.65
N LYS A 187 -4.56 -18.09 14.52
CA LYS A 187 -3.19 -18.53 14.84
C LYS A 187 -2.10 -17.69 14.14
N GLU A 188 -2.33 -17.33 12.89
CA GLU A 188 -1.44 -16.48 12.10
C GLU A 188 -1.14 -15.15 12.79
N SER A 189 -2.16 -14.50 13.38
CA SER A 189 -1.95 -13.22 14.10
C SER A 189 -1.09 -13.41 15.34
N LEU A 190 -1.23 -14.54 16.05
CA LEU A 190 -0.38 -14.84 17.21
C LEU A 190 1.07 -15.11 16.80
N GLU A 191 1.28 -15.87 15.72
CA GLU A 191 2.61 -16.14 15.18
C GLU A 191 3.32 -14.84 14.74
N GLN A 192 2.59 -13.94 14.05
CA GLN A 192 3.13 -12.63 13.66
C GLN A 192 3.41 -11.73 14.87
N CYS A 193 2.59 -11.82 15.93
CA CYS A 193 2.84 -11.11 17.19
C CYS A 193 4.18 -11.55 17.82
N LEU A 194 4.38 -12.86 17.96
CA LEU A 194 5.61 -13.41 18.51
C LEU A 194 6.84 -13.09 17.64
N ALA A 195 6.70 -13.18 16.31
CA ALA A 195 7.75 -12.78 15.39
C ALA A 195 8.11 -11.28 15.55
N ALA A 196 7.11 -10.42 15.69
CA ALA A 196 7.33 -8.98 15.90
C ALA A 196 8.09 -8.68 17.20
N PHE A 197 7.80 -9.38 18.30
CA PHE A 197 8.58 -9.26 19.54
C PHE A 197 10.05 -9.68 19.35
N ARG A 198 10.30 -10.73 18.57
CA ARG A 198 11.69 -11.12 18.23
C ARG A 198 12.42 -10.05 17.45
N PHE A 199 11.79 -9.46 16.44
CA PHE A 199 12.36 -8.34 15.67
C PHE A 199 12.55 -7.07 16.53
N ALA A 200 11.70 -6.87 17.55
CA ALA A 200 11.87 -5.80 18.52
C ALA A 200 12.98 -6.04 19.55
N HIS A 201 13.58 -7.23 19.55
CA HIS A 201 14.50 -7.71 20.61
C HIS A 201 13.85 -7.69 22.01
N ASP A 202 12.52 -7.85 22.07
CA ASP A 202 11.75 -7.90 23.32
C ASP A 202 11.50 -9.36 23.74
N GLU A 203 12.49 -9.94 24.39
CA GLU A 203 12.42 -11.32 24.88
C GLU A 203 11.33 -11.50 25.93
N ASN A 204 11.13 -10.50 26.79
CA ASN A 204 10.10 -10.58 27.83
C ASN A 204 8.70 -10.60 27.19
N GLY A 205 8.42 -9.68 26.28
CA GLY A 205 7.15 -9.65 25.53
C GLY A 205 6.87 -10.94 24.77
N PHE A 206 7.90 -11.54 24.18
CA PHE A 206 7.79 -12.84 23.50
C PHE A 206 7.35 -13.94 24.46
N TYR A 207 8.09 -14.18 25.56
CA TYR A 207 7.81 -15.28 26.48
C TYR A 207 6.53 -15.07 27.28
N GLU A 208 6.23 -13.85 27.72
CA GLU A 208 4.98 -13.54 28.41
C GLU A 208 3.77 -13.79 27.52
N THR A 209 3.82 -13.38 26.25
CA THR A 209 2.75 -13.60 25.29
C THR A 209 2.61 -15.08 24.92
N ALA A 210 3.71 -15.78 24.67
CA ALA A 210 3.69 -17.21 24.41
C ALA A 210 3.09 -18.01 25.56
N ASN A 211 3.47 -17.71 26.79
CA ASN A 211 2.92 -18.35 27.99
C ASN A 211 1.44 -18.03 28.20
N ARG A 212 1.04 -16.75 27.98
CA ARG A 212 -0.36 -16.30 28.14
C ARG A 212 -1.30 -17.06 27.21
N TYR A 213 -0.87 -17.35 25.99
CA TYR A 213 -1.68 -18.03 24.98
C TYR A 213 -1.37 -19.51 24.80
N GLY A 214 -0.50 -20.07 25.66
CA GLY A 214 -0.22 -21.51 25.70
C GLY A 214 0.53 -22.02 24.47
N VAL A 215 1.40 -21.19 23.87
CA VAL A 215 2.22 -21.58 22.72
C VAL A 215 3.29 -22.57 23.18
N SER A 216 3.35 -23.76 22.57
CA SER A 216 4.29 -24.82 22.96
C SER A 216 5.75 -24.40 22.72
N ALA A 217 6.68 -25.04 23.46
CA ALA A 217 8.12 -24.80 23.28
C ALA A 217 8.58 -25.11 21.83
N GLU A 218 8.00 -26.15 21.22
CA GLU A 218 8.30 -26.53 19.82
C GLU A 218 7.88 -25.43 18.82
N GLU A 219 6.69 -24.83 19.02
CA GLU A 219 6.22 -23.72 18.20
C GLU A 219 7.08 -22.46 18.39
N GLN A 220 7.46 -22.15 19.64
CA GLN A 220 8.36 -21.04 19.96
C GLN A 220 9.74 -21.22 19.27
N GLU A 221 10.28 -22.44 19.30
CA GLU A 221 11.53 -22.76 18.64
C GLU A 221 11.40 -22.69 17.11
N CYS A 222 10.27 -23.14 16.56
CA CYS A 222 9.98 -23.05 15.13
C CYS A 222 9.99 -21.58 14.64
N ILE A 223 9.28 -20.69 15.36
CA ILE A 223 9.25 -19.24 15.04
C ILE A 223 10.66 -18.65 15.12
N SER A 224 11.40 -18.92 16.19
CA SER A 224 12.76 -18.41 16.39
C SER A 224 13.73 -18.97 15.34
N GLY A 225 13.63 -20.26 15.00
CA GLY A 225 14.46 -20.91 14.00
C GLY A 225 14.21 -20.40 12.56
N TYR A 226 12.94 -20.10 12.23
CA TYR A 226 12.60 -19.48 10.95
C TYR A 226 13.21 -18.08 10.82
N LEU A 227 13.10 -17.25 11.85
CA LEU A 227 13.69 -15.91 11.87
C LEU A 227 15.22 -15.96 11.80
N THR A 228 15.85 -16.93 12.46
CA THR A 228 17.29 -17.15 12.39
C THR A 228 17.74 -17.54 10.99
N LYS A 229 16.94 -18.34 10.27
CA LYS A 229 17.24 -18.68 8.86
C LYS A 229 17.14 -17.46 7.96
N LEU A 230 16.12 -16.61 8.13
CA LEU A 230 15.98 -15.36 7.37
C LEU A 230 17.16 -14.39 7.61
N SER A 231 17.65 -14.32 8.85
CA SER A 231 18.80 -13.47 9.20
C SER A 231 20.16 -14.02 8.69
N ARG A 232 20.20 -15.28 8.24
CA ARG A 232 21.38 -15.95 7.68
C ARG A 232 21.31 -16.07 6.16
N ASP A 233 20.68 -15.09 5.51
CA ASP A 233 20.74 -15.00 4.05
C ASP A 233 22.21 -15.02 3.60
N GLU A 234 22.56 -15.93 2.68
CA GLU A 234 23.93 -16.13 2.23
C GLU A 234 24.55 -14.86 1.65
N ASP A 235 23.74 -14.03 0.99
CA ASP A 235 24.17 -12.76 0.42
C ASP A 235 24.53 -11.75 1.52
N ILE A 236 23.72 -11.67 2.60
CA ILE A 236 24.00 -10.79 3.74
C ILE A 236 25.23 -11.24 4.49
N THR A 237 25.36 -12.54 4.79
CA THR A 237 26.51 -13.08 5.52
C THR A 237 27.80 -12.99 4.71
N ALA A 238 27.75 -13.14 3.39
CA ALA A 238 28.90 -12.95 2.51
C ALA A 238 29.36 -11.48 2.52
N PHE A 239 28.44 -10.54 2.44
CA PHE A 239 28.73 -9.11 2.52
C PHE A 239 29.31 -8.70 3.88
N GLU A 240 28.73 -9.16 5.00
CA GLU A 240 29.25 -8.89 6.35
C GLU A 240 30.66 -9.37 6.49
N LYS A 241 30.96 -10.59 6.03
CA LYS A 241 32.30 -11.16 6.04
C LYS A 241 33.28 -10.32 5.21
N GLU A 242 32.89 -9.90 4.01
CA GLU A 242 33.73 -9.08 3.15
C GLU A 242 34.01 -7.69 3.74
N MET A 243 33.01 -7.11 4.40
CA MET A 243 33.15 -5.84 5.14
C MET A 243 34.07 -5.98 6.35
N ASP A 244 33.95 -7.05 7.12
CA ASP A 244 34.80 -7.32 8.29
C ASP A 244 36.23 -7.62 7.89
N ASP A 245 36.46 -8.42 6.84
CA ASP A 245 37.79 -8.66 6.27
C ASP A 245 38.44 -7.35 5.81
N ALA A 246 37.74 -6.47 5.12
CA ALA A 246 38.24 -5.17 4.71
C ALA A 246 38.52 -4.24 5.90
N LYS A 247 37.76 -4.37 7.00
CA LYS A 247 37.97 -3.63 8.24
C LYS A 247 39.23 -4.10 8.98
N GLN A 248 39.38 -5.40 9.16
CA GLN A 248 40.52 -6.00 9.85
C GLN A 248 41.84 -5.73 9.12
N ASN A 249 41.82 -5.74 7.78
CA ASN A 249 42.98 -5.46 6.94
C ASN A 249 43.27 -3.98 6.69
N GLY A 250 42.53 -3.06 7.34
CA GLY A 250 42.72 -1.60 7.19
C GLY A 250 42.41 -1.06 5.79
N GLN A 251 41.67 -1.79 4.96
CA GLN A 251 41.35 -1.45 3.57
C GLN A 251 40.20 -0.44 3.46
N THR A 252 40.44 0.81 3.87
CA THR A 252 39.43 1.87 3.90
C THR A 252 38.78 2.13 2.53
N ALA A 253 39.60 2.12 1.46
CA ALA A 253 39.11 2.32 0.09
C ALA A 253 38.13 1.21 -0.33
N LYS A 254 38.45 -0.05 -0.08
CA LYS A 254 37.56 -1.18 -0.38
C LYS A 254 36.25 -1.12 0.40
N ARG A 255 36.28 -0.70 1.67
CA ARG A 255 35.04 -0.50 2.47
C ARG A 255 34.15 0.58 1.89
N LEU A 256 34.70 1.68 1.43
CA LEU A 256 33.92 2.75 0.79
C LEU A 256 33.32 2.30 -0.53
N GLU A 257 34.06 1.52 -1.32
CA GLU A 257 33.57 0.92 -2.57
C GLU A 257 32.39 -0.04 -2.32
N LEU A 258 32.51 -0.97 -1.37
CA LEU A 258 31.44 -1.89 -0.98
C LEU A 258 30.19 -1.16 -0.49
N LEU A 259 30.36 -0.12 0.34
CA LEU A 259 29.24 0.70 0.80
C LEU A 259 28.54 1.44 -0.35
N GLU A 260 29.30 1.93 -1.33
CA GLU A 260 28.71 2.62 -2.48
C GLU A 260 28.00 1.67 -3.42
N GLN A 261 28.53 0.47 -3.64
CA GLN A 261 27.86 -0.61 -4.38
C GLN A 261 26.53 -0.97 -3.73
N TRP A 262 26.50 -1.12 -2.42
CA TRP A 262 25.28 -1.45 -1.66
C TRP A 262 24.24 -0.32 -1.73
N LYS A 263 24.68 0.93 -1.62
CA LYS A 263 23.78 2.09 -1.79
C LYS A 263 23.19 2.14 -3.18
N GLN A 264 23.99 1.83 -4.22
CA GLN A 264 23.48 1.80 -5.60
C GLN A 264 22.48 0.67 -5.81
N GLU A 265 22.74 -0.50 -5.25
CA GLU A 265 21.83 -1.63 -5.30
C GLU A 265 20.53 -1.36 -4.53
N TYR A 266 20.63 -0.81 -3.31
CA TYR A 266 19.47 -0.36 -2.55
C TYR A 266 18.63 0.65 -3.32
N ARG A 267 19.25 1.70 -3.90
CA ARG A 267 18.55 2.70 -4.72
C ARG A 267 17.88 2.06 -5.94
N ARG A 268 18.53 1.07 -6.57
CA ARG A 268 17.95 0.35 -7.71
C ARG A 268 16.74 -0.50 -7.29
N ASN A 269 16.81 -1.17 -6.16
CA ASN A 269 15.74 -2.02 -5.64
C ASN A 269 14.57 -1.20 -5.04
N CYS A 270 14.85 0.01 -4.53
CA CYS A 270 13.83 0.92 -4.01
C CYS A 270 13.23 1.87 -5.06
N ARG A 271 13.72 1.85 -6.30
CA ARG A 271 13.06 2.53 -7.42
C ARG A 271 11.89 1.66 -7.90
N LEU A 272 10.79 1.83 -7.19
CA LEU A 272 9.46 1.34 -7.59
C LEU A 272 8.83 2.33 -8.56
#